data_0974ae460c8ab1e7e17092a6b7abeb31
#
_entry.id   0974ae460c8ab1e7e17092a6b7abeb31
#
_cell.length_a   1.000
_cell.length_b   1.000
_cell.length_c   1.000
_cell.angle_alpha   90.00
_cell.angle_beta   90.00
_cell.angle_gamma   90.00
#
_symmetry.space_group_name_H-M   'P 1'
#
loop_
_entity.id
_entity.type
_entity.pdbx_description
1 polymer ?
#
loop_
_entity_poly.entity_id
_entity_poly.type
_entity_poly.pdbx_seq_one_letter_code
_entity_poly.pdbx_strand_id
1 'polypeptide(L)'
;MKLPHERIIVVVGLINLLPLIYLTPLKEHNELHRADALWFGAPGLVLIALWGLAYIAAARHWRLLPGMLAVFALEKAVYSLHWMFWLSDAGDRMEFLLARDPLTAFFLGGYGAWDGLCAIYFATLAVFAWQHRTGARN
;
A
#
# COMPACT_ATOMS: atom_id res chain seq x y z
N MET A 1 -0.94 26.65 5.10
CA MET A 1 0.17 25.76 4.65
C MET A 1 -0.46 24.64 3.82
N LYS A 2 -0.38 24.71 2.47
CA LYS A 2 -0.90 23.66 1.62
C LYS A 2 0.03 22.45 1.77
N LEU A 3 -0.45 21.39 2.42
CA LEU A 3 0.28 20.12 2.43
C LEU A 3 0.53 19.74 0.97
N PRO A 4 1.75 19.62 0.52
CA PRO A 4 2.01 19.29 -0.87
C PRO A 4 1.63 17.80 -1.06
N HIS A 5 0.49 17.55 -1.71
CA HIS A 5 0.04 16.19 -2.05
C HIS A 5 1.16 15.36 -2.71
N GLU A 6 2.02 16.02 -3.47
CA GLU A 6 3.24 15.41 -4.02
C GLU A 6 4.08 14.71 -2.94
N ARG A 7 4.34 15.38 -1.81
CA ARG A 7 5.13 14.77 -0.71
C ARG A 7 4.42 13.60 -0.06
N ILE A 8 3.09 13.69 0.12
CA ILE A 8 2.31 12.59 0.68
C ILE A 8 2.36 11.37 -0.24
N ILE A 9 2.18 11.56 -1.55
CA ILE A 9 2.25 10.48 -2.53
C ILE A 9 3.64 9.83 -2.53
N VAL A 10 4.72 10.63 -2.44
CA VAL A 10 6.09 10.13 -2.32
C VAL A 10 6.26 9.31 -1.02
N VAL A 11 5.75 9.79 0.11
CA VAL A 11 5.83 9.06 1.39
C VAL A 11 5.09 7.71 1.30
N VAL A 12 3.89 7.68 0.71
CA VAL A 12 3.16 6.42 0.49
C VAL A 12 3.98 5.47 -0.39
N GLY A 13 4.62 6.00 -1.44
CA GLY A 13 5.52 5.21 -2.29
C GLY A 13 6.71 4.64 -1.54
N LEU A 14 7.37 5.44 -0.70
CA LEU A 14 8.51 4.99 0.11
C LEU A 14 8.09 3.92 1.13
N ILE A 15 6.91 4.04 1.73
CA ILE A 15 6.36 3.01 2.65
C ILE A 15 6.18 1.67 1.91
N ASN A 16 5.74 1.69 0.65
CA ASN A 16 5.62 0.47 -0.16
C ASN A 16 6.99 -0.19 -0.48
N LEU A 17 8.10 0.52 -0.35
CA LEU A 17 9.44 -0.06 -0.52
C LEU A 17 9.96 -0.76 0.74
N LEU A 18 9.41 -0.45 1.93
CA LEU A 18 9.87 -1.03 3.20
C LEU A 18 9.78 -2.57 3.23
N PRO A 19 8.73 -3.22 2.69
CA PRO A 19 8.65 -4.68 2.69
C PRO A 19 9.78 -5.38 1.94
N LEU A 20 10.52 -4.68 1.05
CA LEU A 20 11.68 -5.25 0.36
C LEU A 20 12.79 -5.70 1.31
N ILE A 21 12.86 -5.16 2.54
CA ILE A 21 13.82 -5.62 3.54
C ILE A 21 13.63 -7.11 3.88
N TYR A 22 12.41 -7.64 3.71
CA TYR A 22 12.11 -9.06 3.92
C TYR A 22 12.63 -9.97 2.79
N LEU A 23 13.04 -9.41 1.65
CA LEU A 23 13.73 -10.16 0.57
C LEU A 23 15.22 -10.34 0.84
N THR A 24 15.79 -9.66 1.84
CA THR A 24 17.22 -9.74 2.13
C THR A 24 17.55 -11.03 2.89
N PRO A 25 18.74 -11.64 2.65
CA PRO A 25 19.16 -12.86 3.32
C PRO A 25 19.39 -12.69 4.84
N LEU A 26 19.23 -11.48 5.38
CA LEU A 26 19.34 -11.17 6.81
C LEU A 26 18.19 -11.72 7.66
N LYS A 27 17.09 -12.17 7.05
CA LYS A 27 15.97 -12.82 7.75
C LYS A 27 15.87 -14.29 7.34
N GLU A 28 16.54 -15.16 8.08
CA GLU A 28 16.50 -16.62 7.88
C GLU A 28 15.10 -17.24 8.10
N HIS A 29 14.20 -16.53 8.79
CA HIS A 29 12.82 -16.96 9.06
C HIS A 29 11.85 -15.89 8.60
N ASN A 30 11.40 -15.99 7.36
CA ASN A 30 10.43 -15.05 6.80
C ASN A 30 9.01 -15.47 7.21
N GLU A 31 8.60 -15.13 8.43
CA GLU A 31 7.25 -15.39 8.92
C GLU A 31 6.19 -14.63 8.12
N LEU A 32 6.53 -13.50 7.53
CA LEU A 32 5.66 -12.74 6.65
C LEU A 32 5.24 -13.58 5.42
N HIS A 33 6.21 -14.22 4.75
CA HIS A 33 5.93 -15.11 3.63
C HIS A 33 5.11 -16.34 4.04
N ARG A 34 5.37 -16.91 5.22
CA ARG A 34 4.63 -18.07 5.73
C ARG A 34 3.19 -17.72 6.10
N ALA A 35 2.97 -16.53 6.64
CA ALA A 35 1.66 -16.06 7.05
C ALA A 35 0.75 -15.79 5.86
N ASP A 36 1.29 -15.24 4.77
CA ASP A 36 0.54 -14.91 3.55
C ASP A 36 1.47 -14.96 2.32
N ALA A 37 1.71 -16.17 1.83
CA ALA A 37 2.62 -16.43 0.72
C ALA A 37 2.17 -15.79 -0.61
N LEU A 38 0.86 -15.60 -0.80
CA LEU A 38 0.32 -15.03 -2.03
C LEU A 38 0.75 -13.57 -2.21
N TRP A 39 0.57 -12.76 -1.16
CA TRP A 39 0.81 -11.32 -1.22
C TRP A 39 2.20 -10.93 -0.75
N PHE A 40 2.79 -11.68 0.16
CA PHE A 40 4.11 -11.38 0.73
C PHE A 40 5.18 -12.43 0.38
N GLY A 41 4.93 -13.25 -0.62
CA GLY A 41 5.98 -14.00 -1.31
C GLY A 41 6.89 -13.06 -2.12
N ALA A 42 8.02 -13.56 -2.60
CA ALA A 42 8.98 -12.75 -3.35
C ALA A 42 8.35 -12.00 -4.54
N PRO A 43 7.48 -12.62 -5.38
CA PRO A 43 6.79 -11.88 -6.45
C PRO A 43 5.86 -10.79 -5.93
N GLY A 44 5.13 -11.03 -4.84
CA GLY A 44 4.22 -10.06 -4.24
C GLY A 44 4.97 -8.84 -3.69
N LEU A 45 6.09 -9.06 -2.99
CA LEU A 45 6.94 -7.98 -2.48
C LEU A 45 7.52 -7.13 -3.61
N VAL A 46 7.92 -7.74 -4.74
CA VAL A 46 8.38 -7.02 -5.92
C VAL A 46 7.25 -6.17 -6.51
N LEU A 47 6.02 -6.70 -6.60
CA LEU A 47 4.86 -5.95 -7.08
C LEU A 47 4.54 -4.77 -6.18
N ILE A 48 4.56 -4.94 -4.86
CA ILE A 48 4.35 -3.85 -3.88
C ILE A 48 5.39 -2.75 -4.09
N ALA A 49 6.66 -3.12 -4.31
CA ALA A 49 7.72 -2.16 -4.58
C ALA A 49 7.53 -1.43 -5.91
N LEU A 50 7.12 -2.13 -6.98
CA LEU A 50 6.82 -1.51 -8.27
C LEU A 50 5.69 -0.49 -8.16
N TRP A 51 4.64 -0.78 -7.37
CA TRP A 51 3.59 0.19 -7.06
C TRP A 51 4.15 1.40 -6.31
N GLY A 52 5.03 1.20 -5.34
CA GLY A 52 5.72 2.28 -4.64
C GLY A 52 6.49 3.20 -5.59
N LEU A 53 7.24 2.63 -6.53
CA LEU A 53 7.94 3.39 -7.57
C LEU A 53 6.97 4.13 -8.49
N ALA A 54 5.84 3.51 -8.86
CA ALA A 54 4.80 4.15 -9.68
C ALA A 54 4.19 5.37 -8.98
N TYR A 55 3.94 5.31 -7.66
CA TYR A 55 3.47 6.45 -6.89
C TYR A 55 4.50 7.59 -6.92
N ILE A 56 5.77 7.29 -6.65
CA ILE A 56 6.83 8.29 -6.65
C ILE A 56 6.95 8.94 -8.03
N ALA A 57 6.92 8.16 -9.10
CA ALA A 57 7.00 8.67 -10.47
C ALA A 57 5.80 9.59 -10.84
N ALA A 58 4.59 9.25 -10.37
CA ALA A 58 3.38 10.02 -10.64
C ALA A 58 3.26 11.28 -9.76
N ALA A 59 3.92 11.33 -8.61
CA ALA A 59 3.71 12.32 -7.55
C ALA A 59 3.80 13.76 -8.05
N ARG A 60 4.79 14.09 -8.88
CA ARG A 60 5.01 15.44 -9.41
C ARG A 60 3.88 15.89 -10.35
N HIS A 61 3.24 14.95 -11.04
CA HIS A 61 2.24 15.21 -12.09
C HIS A 61 0.84 14.76 -11.70
N TRP A 62 0.58 14.49 -10.43
CA TRP A 62 -0.65 13.87 -9.94
C TRP A 62 -1.94 14.54 -10.45
N ARG A 63 -1.94 15.89 -10.58
CA ARG A 63 -3.11 16.65 -11.10
C ARG A 63 -3.44 16.36 -12.56
N LEU A 64 -2.45 15.90 -13.32
CA LEU A 64 -2.59 15.55 -14.73
C LEU A 64 -2.96 14.08 -14.94
N LEU A 65 -2.99 13.28 -13.88
CA LEU A 65 -3.10 11.83 -13.93
C LEU A 65 -4.30 11.29 -13.13
N PRO A 66 -5.54 11.83 -13.29
CA PRO A 66 -6.70 11.38 -12.51
C PRO A 66 -6.99 9.88 -12.67
N GLY A 67 -6.84 9.34 -13.89
CA GLY A 67 -7.02 7.91 -14.14
C GLY A 67 -5.99 7.04 -13.40
N MET A 68 -4.72 7.48 -13.34
CA MET A 68 -3.68 6.77 -12.59
C MET A 68 -3.95 6.80 -11.08
N LEU A 69 -4.42 7.93 -10.55
CA LEU A 69 -4.83 8.04 -9.15
C LEU A 69 -6.00 7.10 -8.83
N ALA A 70 -6.95 6.93 -9.76
CA ALA A 70 -8.02 5.95 -9.60
C ALA A 70 -7.49 4.51 -9.57
N VAL A 71 -6.50 4.18 -10.40
CA VAL A 71 -5.82 2.87 -10.38
C VAL A 71 -5.09 2.65 -9.05
N PHE A 72 -4.41 3.67 -8.53
CA PHE A 72 -3.76 3.61 -7.20
C PHE A 72 -4.78 3.39 -6.07
N ALA A 73 -5.94 4.06 -6.14
CA ALA A 73 -7.02 3.84 -5.18
C ALA A 73 -7.54 2.40 -5.25
N LEU A 74 -7.72 1.85 -6.44
CA LEU A 74 -8.19 0.49 -6.65
C LEU A 74 -7.18 -0.54 -6.13
N GLU A 75 -5.92 -0.37 -6.46
CA GLU A 75 -4.84 -1.25 -5.97
C GLU A 75 -4.84 -1.29 -4.44
N LYS A 76 -4.85 -0.14 -3.76
CA LYS A 76 -4.89 -0.05 -2.31
C LYS A 76 -6.17 -0.64 -1.70
N ALA A 77 -7.31 -0.47 -2.37
CA ALA A 77 -8.56 -1.09 -1.94
C ALA A 77 -8.50 -2.62 -2.01
N VAL A 78 -7.88 -3.19 -3.05
CA VAL A 78 -7.70 -4.65 -3.20
C VAL A 78 -6.86 -5.21 -2.05
N TYR A 79 -5.72 -4.58 -1.71
CA TYR A 79 -4.89 -5.00 -0.58
C TYR A 79 -5.63 -4.87 0.76
N SER A 80 -6.37 -3.78 0.96
CA SER A 80 -7.18 -3.59 2.17
C SER A 80 -8.29 -4.64 2.31
N LEU A 81 -8.99 -4.96 1.24
CA LEU A 81 -10.03 -6.00 1.22
C LEU A 81 -9.44 -7.39 1.50
N HIS A 82 -8.32 -7.73 0.85
CA HIS A 82 -7.62 -8.98 1.13
C HIS A 82 -7.24 -9.08 2.62
N TRP A 83 -6.68 -8.01 3.18
CA TRP A 83 -6.33 -7.95 4.59
C TRP A 83 -7.53 -8.17 5.51
N MET A 84 -8.70 -7.60 5.20
CA MET A 84 -9.91 -7.81 6.00
C MET A 84 -10.30 -9.29 6.03
N PHE A 85 -10.26 -9.98 4.89
CA PHE A 85 -10.55 -11.42 4.82
C PHE A 85 -9.48 -12.23 5.56
N TRP A 86 -8.20 -11.91 5.37
CA TRP A 86 -7.11 -12.57 6.06
C TRP A 86 -7.23 -12.41 7.58
N LEU A 87 -7.51 -11.19 8.06
CA LEU A 87 -7.62 -10.88 9.48
C LEU A 87 -8.82 -11.59 10.14
N SER A 88 -9.91 -11.77 9.42
CA SER A 88 -11.10 -12.47 9.94
C SER A 88 -10.84 -13.95 10.25
N ASP A 89 -9.79 -14.55 9.68
CA ASP A 89 -9.39 -15.95 9.85
C ASP A 89 -8.02 -16.11 10.56
N ALA A 90 -7.47 -15.01 11.10
CA ALA A 90 -6.08 -14.99 11.57
C ALA A 90 -5.90 -15.30 13.06
N GLY A 91 -6.95 -15.60 13.84
CA GLY A 91 -6.91 -15.68 15.30
C GLY A 91 -5.66 -16.38 15.87
N ASP A 92 -5.57 -17.70 15.79
CA ASP A 92 -4.46 -18.51 16.32
C ASP A 92 -3.11 -18.14 15.63
N ARG A 93 -3.18 -17.77 14.36
CA ARG A 93 -2.01 -17.37 13.57
C ARG A 93 -1.42 -16.06 14.06
N MET A 94 -2.27 -15.13 14.47
CA MET A 94 -1.83 -13.84 15.03
C MET A 94 -1.16 -14.03 16.39
N GLU A 95 -1.70 -14.91 17.27
CA GLU A 95 -1.08 -15.23 18.55
C GLU A 95 0.31 -15.87 18.36
N PHE A 96 0.42 -16.80 17.42
CA PHE A 96 1.70 -17.41 17.07
C PHE A 96 2.74 -16.38 16.59
N LEU A 97 2.32 -15.44 15.73
CA LEU A 97 3.19 -14.39 15.21
C LEU A 97 3.62 -13.43 16.32
N LEU A 98 2.71 -13.04 17.21
CA LEU A 98 3.04 -12.17 18.34
C LEU A 98 4.12 -12.79 19.25
N ALA A 99 4.11 -14.11 19.42
CA ALA A 99 5.09 -14.81 20.22
C ALA A 99 6.47 -14.96 19.54
N ARG A 100 6.52 -15.05 18.20
CA ARG A 100 7.74 -15.37 17.44
C ARG A 100 8.35 -14.20 16.67
N ASP A 101 7.52 -13.38 16.05
CA ASP A 101 7.92 -12.22 15.23
C ASP A 101 6.93 -11.08 15.44
N PRO A 102 7.03 -10.36 16.56
CA PRO A 102 6.11 -9.26 16.90
C PRO A 102 6.07 -8.16 15.81
N LEU A 103 7.18 -7.95 15.09
CA LEU A 103 7.26 -6.96 14.03
C LEU A 103 6.36 -7.35 12.85
N THR A 104 6.45 -8.61 12.42
CA THR A 104 5.56 -9.15 11.38
C THR A 104 4.09 -9.16 11.84
N ALA A 105 3.81 -9.53 13.10
CA ALA A 105 2.46 -9.46 13.66
C ALA A 105 1.90 -8.03 13.62
N PHE A 106 2.67 -7.04 14.03
CA PHE A 106 2.28 -5.63 14.00
C PHE A 106 2.03 -5.15 12.55
N PHE A 107 2.91 -5.50 11.64
CA PHE A 107 2.75 -5.17 10.23
C PHE A 107 1.47 -5.79 9.65
N LEU A 108 1.28 -7.10 9.79
CA LEU A 108 0.10 -7.81 9.30
C LEU A 108 -1.20 -7.37 9.98
N GLY A 109 -1.14 -6.96 11.25
CA GLY A 109 -2.28 -6.41 11.96
C GLY A 109 -2.76 -5.04 11.47
N GLY A 110 -1.89 -4.27 10.81
CA GLY A 110 -2.16 -2.86 10.50
C GLY A 110 -2.06 -2.44 9.04
N TYR A 111 -1.35 -3.20 8.17
CA TYR A 111 -1.08 -2.73 6.80
C TYR A 111 -2.34 -2.46 5.98
N GLY A 112 -3.36 -3.29 6.14
CA GLY A 112 -4.60 -3.13 5.36
C GLY A 112 -5.43 -1.93 5.79
N ALA A 113 -5.39 -1.55 7.07
CA ALA A 113 -6.02 -0.30 7.54
C ALA A 113 -5.31 0.91 6.90
N TRP A 114 -3.97 0.89 6.86
CA TRP A 114 -3.17 1.90 6.16
C TRP A 114 -3.53 1.97 4.67
N ASP A 115 -3.60 0.83 3.99
CA ASP A 115 -3.95 0.76 2.57
C ASP A 115 -5.38 1.24 2.31
N GLY A 116 -6.33 0.96 3.20
CA GLY A 116 -7.68 1.51 3.14
C GLY A 116 -7.72 3.05 3.20
N LEU A 117 -6.95 3.65 4.10
CA LEU A 117 -6.80 5.10 4.19
C LEU A 117 -6.16 5.67 2.92
N CYS A 118 -5.13 5.01 2.39
CA CYS A 118 -4.50 5.40 1.12
C CYS A 118 -5.47 5.28 -0.06
N ALA A 119 -6.32 4.26 -0.10
CA ALA A 119 -7.34 4.09 -1.13
C ALA A 119 -8.31 5.28 -1.16
N ILE A 120 -8.84 5.66 0.01
CA ILE A 120 -9.72 6.83 0.15
C ILE A 120 -9.00 8.11 -0.28
N TYR A 121 -7.75 8.28 0.13
CA TYR A 121 -6.93 9.45 -0.24
C TYR A 121 -6.73 9.55 -1.75
N PHE A 122 -6.30 8.48 -2.41
CA PHE A 122 -6.10 8.48 -3.86
C PHE A 122 -7.41 8.66 -4.64
N ALA A 123 -8.51 8.06 -4.18
CA ALA A 123 -9.83 8.26 -4.78
C ALA A 123 -10.26 9.74 -4.71
N THR A 124 -10.06 10.38 -3.56
CA THR A 124 -10.35 11.81 -3.37
C THR A 124 -9.52 12.68 -4.30
N LEU A 125 -8.21 12.39 -4.42
CA LEU A 125 -7.35 13.11 -5.36
C LEU A 125 -7.73 12.88 -6.82
N ALA A 126 -8.16 11.67 -7.19
CA ALA A 126 -8.63 11.37 -8.55
C ALA A 126 -9.83 12.22 -8.91
N VAL A 127 -10.86 12.27 -8.04
CA VAL A 127 -12.05 13.10 -8.23
C VAL A 127 -11.69 14.57 -8.34
N PHE A 128 -10.84 15.07 -7.42
CA PHE A 128 -10.39 16.46 -7.45
C PHE A 128 -9.67 16.80 -8.76
N ALA A 129 -8.72 15.98 -9.19
CA ALA A 129 -7.99 16.21 -10.43
C ALA A 129 -8.89 16.14 -11.67
N TRP A 130 -9.91 15.28 -11.65
CA TRP A 130 -10.88 15.17 -12.73
C TRP A 130 -11.75 16.42 -12.87
N GLN A 131 -12.29 16.92 -11.77
CA GLN A 131 -13.11 18.12 -11.74
C GLN A 131 -12.36 19.36 -12.27
N HIS A 132 -11.10 19.51 -11.90
CA HIS A 132 -10.27 20.61 -12.39
C HIS A 132 -9.96 20.53 -13.89
N ARG A 133 -9.90 19.32 -14.46
CA ARG A 133 -9.73 19.14 -15.92
C ARG A 133 -10.97 19.50 -16.71
N THR A 134 -12.16 19.18 -16.20
CA THR A 134 -13.43 19.48 -16.86
C THR A 134 -13.79 20.95 -16.76
N GLY A 135 -13.55 21.60 -15.62
CA GLY A 135 -13.81 23.03 -15.43
C GLY A 135 -12.90 23.97 -16.24
N ALA A 136 -11.71 23.50 -16.65
CA ALA A 136 -10.80 24.26 -17.52
C ALA A 136 -11.15 24.20 -19.03
N ARG A 137 -12.16 23.40 -19.42
CA ARG A 137 -12.63 23.24 -20.81
C ARG A 137 -13.87 24.04 -21.14
N ASN A 138 -14.49 24.66 -20.13
CA ASN A 138 -15.65 25.59 -20.29
C ASN A 138 -15.19 27.03 -20.11
#